data_46acd1f466ec068b1e62a12f23de79e3
#
_entry.id   46acd1f466ec068b1e62a12f23de79e3
#
_cell.length_a   1.000
_cell.length_b   1.000
_cell.length_c   1.000
_cell.angle_alpha   90.00
_cell.angle_beta   90.00
_cell.angle_gamma   90.00
#
_symmetry.space_group_name_H-M   'P 1'
#
loop_
_entity.id
_entity.type
_entity.pdbx_description
1 polymer ?
#
loop_
_entity_poly.entity_id
_entity_poly.type
_entity_poly.pdbx_seq_one_letter_code
_entity_poly.pdbx_strand_id
1 'polypeptide(L)'
;MDKRASGIGLIELITAIAIIGVLAGLLAPVARASLNAYFGARNAVASIDALRYAMDRIGFELRDLTLPITTISPVASPTNSLTFARNDSLIGSTTVTLTKSGSTLNLGYLAAAVSTSTVTAPLLTNVSSFAVTCYDKTFTELTCTQSTVRFLSITLVTYDPDVTSKTYSMKSWVAVRN
;
A
#
# COMPACT_ATOMS: atom_id res chain seq x y z
N MET A 1 20.35 -62.84 32.46
CA MET A 1 20.77 -61.41 32.60
C MET A 1 19.55 -60.59 32.87
N ASP A 2 19.24 -60.41 34.18
CA ASP A 2 18.08 -59.59 34.60
C ASP A 2 18.38 -58.11 34.45
N LYS A 3 17.71 -57.45 33.51
CA LYS A 3 17.70 -55.98 33.44
C LYS A 3 16.79 -55.49 34.56
N ARG A 4 17.38 -55.06 35.66
CA ARG A 4 16.67 -54.30 36.70
C ARG A 4 16.16 -53.01 36.06
N ALA A 5 14.83 -52.94 35.89
CA ALA A 5 14.19 -51.67 35.59
C ALA A 5 14.36 -50.74 36.79
N SER A 6 15.31 -49.79 36.72
CA SER A 6 15.44 -48.74 37.71
C SER A 6 14.23 -47.81 37.58
N GLY A 7 13.32 -47.86 38.55
CA GLY A 7 12.24 -46.92 38.64
C GLY A 7 12.76 -45.50 38.88
N ILE A 8 12.24 -44.52 38.15
CA ILE A 8 12.54 -43.09 38.37
C ILE A 8 12.10 -42.72 39.79
N GLY A 9 13.02 -42.24 40.60
CA GLY A 9 12.75 -41.81 41.97
C GLY A 9 11.84 -40.58 42.00
N LEU A 10 10.98 -40.45 42.99
CA LEU A 10 10.06 -39.30 43.15
C LEU A 10 10.85 -37.95 43.15
N ILE A 11 12.05 -37.94 43.72
CA ILE A 11 12.90 -36.75 43.72
C ILE A 11 13.40 -36.38 42.31
N GLU A 12 13.69 -37.34 41.47
CA GLU A 12 14.10 -37.14 40.07
C GLU A 12 12.98 -36.55 39.24
N LEU A 13 11.73 -36.99 39.47
CA LEU A 13 10.57 -36.44 38.81
C LEU A 13 10.33 -34.97 39.20
N ILE A 14 10.41 -34.64 40.50
CA ILE A 14 10.21 -33.27 40.99
C ILE A 14 11.28 -32.34 40.45
N THR A 15 12.54 -32.77 40.45
CA THR A 15 13.65 -31.97 39.91
C THR A 15 13.54 -31.75 38.42
N ALA A 16 13.12 -32.77 37.66
CA ALA A 16 12.88 -32.65 36.21
C ALA A 16 11.76 -31.62 35.89
N ILE A 17 10.65 -31.71 36.63
CA ILE A 17 9.54 -30.74 36.43
C ILE A 17 9.97 -29.33 36.81
N ALA A 18 10.72 -29.13 37.88
CA ALA A 18 11.25 -27.83 38.27
C ALA A 18 12.19 -27.23 37.21
N ILE A 19 13.09 -28.04 36.66
CA ILE A 19 14.02 -27.60 35.59
C ILE A 19 13.24 -27.24 34.32
N ILE A 20 12.28 -28.07 33.90
CA ILE A 20 11.41 -27.79 32.73
C ILE A 20 10.61 -26.49 32.93
N GLY A 21 10.06 -26.27 34.12
CA GLY A 21 9.33 -25.05 34.46
C GLY A 21 10.19 -23.78 34.33
N VAL A 22 11.43 -23.83 34.83
CA VAL A 22 12.38 -22.72 34.69
C VAL A 22 12.76 -22.48 33.21
N LEU A 23 13.08 -23.53 32.49
CA LEU A 23 13.40 -23.42 31.05
C LEU A 23 12.24 -22.90 30.21
N ALA A 24 11.02 -23.38 30.46
CA ALA A 24 9.83 -22.89 29.78
C ALA A 24 9.60 -21.39 30.05
N GLY A 25 9.81 -20.95 31.31
CA GLY A 25 9.69 -19.54 31.67
C GLY A 25 10.71 -18.64 30.96
N LEU A 26 11.92 -19.12 30.72
CA LEU A 26 12.97 -18.40 29.99
C LEU A 26 12.75 -18.39 28.46
N LEU A 27 12.21 -19.47 27.90
CA LEU A 27 12.01 -19.60 26.45
C LEU A 27 10.73 -18.90 25.95
N ALA A 28 9.70 -18.79 26.78
CA ALA A 28 8.43 -18.20 26.38
C ALA A 28 8.54 -16.75 25.83
N PRO A 29 9.27 -15.81 26.47
CA PRO A 29 9.42 -14.46 25.95
C PRO A 29 10.20 -14.43 24.63
N VAL A 30 11.21 -15.28 24.47
CA VAL A 30 11.98 -15.38 23.21
C VAL A 30 11.11 -15.89 22.07
N ALA A 31 10.30 -16.90 22.31
CA ALA A 31 9.36 -17.42 21.32
C ALA A 31 8.34 -16.35 20.90
N ARG A 32 7.79 -15.59 21.86
CA ARG A 32 6.86 -14.47 21.55
C ARG A 32 7.54 -13.38 20.73
N ALA A 33 8.76 -12.97 21.11
CA ALA A 33 9.50 -11.96 20.37
C ALA A 33 9.78 -12.40 18.93
N SER A 34 10.14 -13.65 18.71
CA SER A 34 10.40 -14.24 17.39
C SER A 34 9.14 -14.26 16.53
N LEU A 35 8.00 -14.66 17.09
CA LEU A 35 6.72 -14.67 16.39
C LEU A 35 6.28 -13.24 16.02
N ASN A 36 6.37 -12.28 16.92
CA ASN A 36 6.03 -10.89 16.65
C ASN A 36 6.94 -10.30 15.57
N ALA A 37 8.23 -10.60 15.58
CA ALA A 37 9.16 -10.17 14.55
C ALA A 37 8.80 -10.78 13.19
N TYR A 38 8.46 -12.07 13.15
CA TYR A 38 8.05 -12.75 11.93
C TYR A 38 6.77 -12.15 11.32
N PHE A 39 5.70 -11.96 12.13
CA PHE A 39 4.47 -11.36 11.66
C PHE A 39 4.67 -9.92 11.23
N GLY A 40 5.44 -9.14 11.99
CA GLY A 40 5.77 -7.76 11.61
C GLY A 40 6.53 -7.67 10.28
N ALA A 41 7.49 -8.56 10.03
CA ALA A 41 8.20 -8.62 8.76
C ALA A 41 7.27 -9.00 7.59
N ARG A 42 6.41 -10.01 7.79
CA ARG A 42 5.43 -10.44 6.79
C ARG A 42 4.47 -9.31 6.41
N ASN A 43 3.93 -8.60 7.40
CA ASN A 43 3.01 -7.48 7.16
C ASN A 43 3.70 -6.32 6.45
N ALA A 44 4.95 -6.03 6.80
CA ALA A 44 5.75 -5.02 6.11
C ALA A 44 5.92 -5.35 4.62
N VAL A 45 6.30 -6.58 4.30
CA VAL A 45 6.45 -7.04 2.90
C VAL A 45 5.12 -6.95 2.16
N ALA A 46 4.03 -7.45 2.75
CA ALA A 46 2.70 -7.39 2.12
C ALA A 46 2.24 -5.93 1.85
N SER A 47 2.50 -5.02 2.79
CA SER A 47 2.16 -3.60 2.64
C SER A 47 2.99 -2.93 1.54
N ILE A 48 4.28 -3.25 1.44
CA ILE A 48 5.17 -2.71 0.40
C ILE A 48 4.79 -3.27 -0.97
N ASP A 49 4.46 -4.54 -1.09
CA ASP A 49 4.07 -5.16 -2.36
C ASP A 49 2.72 -4.61 -2.85
N ALA A 50 1.75 -4.43 -1.95
CA ALA A 50 0.48 -3.78 -2.27
C ALA A 50 0.70 -2.33 -2.74
N LEU A 51 1.60 -1.60 -2.07
CA LEU A 51 1.96 -0.24 -2.44
C LEU A 51 2.63 -0.18 -3.84
N ARG A 52 3.54 -1.10 -4.14
CA ARG A 52 4.18 -1.22 -5.46
C ARG A 52 3.14 -1.51 -6.55
N TYR A 53 2.27 -2.50 -6.32
CA TYR A 53 1.20 -2.82 -7.27
C TYR A 53 0.32 -1.60 -7.55
N ALA A 54 -0.09 -0.87 -6.51
CA ALA A 54 -0.91 0.32 -6.68
C ALA A 54 -0.18 1.41 -7.47
N MET A 55 1.12 1.64 -7.19
CA MET A 55 1.92 2.62 -7.91
C MET A 55 2.13 2.25 -9.37
N ASP A 56 2.41 0.98 -9.67
CA ASP A 56 2.54 0.49 -11.04
C ASP A 56 1.22 0.63 -11.81
N ARG A 57 0.09 0.32 -11.16
CA ARG A 57 -1.23 0.49 -11.76
C ARG A 57 -1.54 1.96 -12.05
N ILE A 58 -1.28 2.85 -11.11
CA ILE A 58 -1.46 4.30 -11.32
C ILE A 58 -0.53 4.80 -12.44
N GLY A 59 0.71 4.37 -12.44
CA GLY A 59 1.68 4.71 -13.49
C GLY A 59 1.24 4.25 -14.88
N PHE A 60 0.64 3.06 -14.97
CA PHE A 60 0.07 2.55 -16.21
C PHE A 60 -1.07 3.45 -16.72
N GLU A 61 -2.02 3.81 -15.84
CA GLU A 61 -3.14 4.67 -16.23
C GLU A 61 -2.71 6.07 -16.68
N LEU A 62 -1.67 6.61 -16.04
CA LEU A 62 -1.18 7.95 -16.33
C LEU A 62 -0.30 8.05 -17.59
N ARG A 63 0.19 6.94 -18.13
CA ARG A 63 1.00 6.96 -19.37
C ARG A 63 0.20 7.42 -20.59
N ASP A 64 -1.10 7.13 -20.59
CA ASP A 64 -2.01 7.45 -21.69
C ASP A 64 -2.92 8.64 -21.36
N LEU A 65 -2.51 9.45 -20.37
CA LEU A 65 -3.19 10.66 -19.95
C LEU A 65 -3.32 11.66 -21.10
N THR A 66 -4.53 12.15 -21.33
CA THR A 66 -4.80 13.25 -22.25
C THR A 66 -4.91 14.56 -21.48
N LEU A 67 -4.12 15.56 -21.88
CA LEU A 67 -4.20 16.90 -21.30
C LEU A 67 -5.34 17.72 -21.92
N PRO A 68 -5.93 18.69 -21.19
CA PRO A 68 -5.68 19.04 -19.79
C PRO A 68 -6.29 18.04 -18.81
N ILE A 69 -5.71 17.92 -17.61
CA ILE A 69 -6.29 17.16 -16.51
C ILE A 69 -7.55 17.89 -16.05
N THR A 70 -8.71 17.24 -16.21
CA THR A 70 -10.00 17.93 -16.16
C THR A 70 -10.47 18.25 -14.75
N THR A 71 -10.05 17.48 -13.75
CA THR A 71 -10.46 17.74 -12.37
C THR A 71 -9.46 17.21 -11.37
N ILE A 72 -8.91 18.08 -10.55
CA ILE A 72 -8.17 17.73 -9.34
C ILE A 72 -8.87 18.40 -8.17
N SER A 73 -9.25 17.62 -7.19
CA SER A 73 -9.88 18.14 -5.98
C SER A 73 -9.11 17.63 -4.75
N PRO A 74 -8.72 18.50 -3.83
CA PRO A 74 -8.70 19.96 -3.93
C PRO A 74 -7.62 20.45 -4.90
N VAL A 75 -7.82 21.63 -5.47
CA VAL A 75 -6.88 22.27 -6.42
C VAL A 75 -5.51 22.57 -5.79
N ALA A 76 -5.42 22.57 -4.47
CA ALA A 76 -4.19 22.76 -3.70
C ALA A 76 -3.62 21.40 -3.27
N SER A 77 -2.31 21.21 -3.39
CA SER A 77 -1.58 20.05 -2.89
C SER A 77 -1.66 19.94 -1.35
N PRO A 78 -1.83 18.73 -0.78
CA PRO A 78 -1.98 17.43 -1.42
C PRO A 78 -3.42 17.16 -1.87
N THR A 79 -3.57 16.62 -3.08
CA THR A 79 -4.88 16.28 -3.64
C THR A 79 -5.35 14.91 -3.14
N ASN A 80 -6.61 14.80 -2.72
CA ASN A 80 -7.22 13.51 -2.35
C ASN A 80 -7.91 12.81 -3.53
N SER A 81 -8.02 13.49 -4.67
CA SER A 81 -8.69 13.00 -5.87
C SER A 81 -7.98 13.50 -7.12
N LEU A 82 -7.85 12.64 -8.11
CA LEU A 82 -7.32 12.95 -9.43
C LEU A 82 -8.26 12.35 -10.47
N THR A 83 -8.79 13.19 -11.36
CA THR A 83 -9.63 12.75 -12.47
C THR A 83 -9.02 13.23 -13.79
N PHE A 84 -8.86 12.32 -14.73
CA PHE A 84 -8.29 12.60 -16.05
C PHE A 84 -8.92 11.75 -17.13
N ALA A 85 -8.84 12.21 -18.37
CA ALA A 85 -9.23 11.44 -19.53
C ALA A 85 -8.01 10.70 -20.10
N ARG A 86 -8.23 9.48 -20.59
CA ARG A 86 -7.28 8.75 -21.43
C ARG A 86 -7.98 8.31 -22.71
N ASN A 87 -7.25 8.22 -23.80
CA ASN A 87 -7.75 7.65 -25.04
C ASN A 87 -7.44 6.15 -25.07
N ASP A 88 -8.49 5.33 -25.08
CA ASP A 88 -8.39 3.91 -25.31
C ASP A 88 -8.71 3.62 -26.77
N SER A 89 -7.85 2.87 -27.46
CA SER A 89 -8.00 2.56 -28.87
C SER A 89 -9.25 1.74 -29.21
N LEU A 90 -9.80 1.02 -28.23
CA LEU A 90 -10.95 0.13 -28.41
C LEU A 90 -12.28 0.75 -27.96
N ILE A 91 -12.27 1.55 -26.89
CA ILE A 91 -13.49 2.11 -26.27
C ILE A 91 -13.56 3.63 -26.33
N GLY A 92 -12.58 4.28 -26.96
CA GLY A 92 -12.52 5.73 -27.06
C GLY A 92 -12.11 6.41 -25.76
N SER A 93 -12.60 7.63 -25.52
CA SER A 93 -12.23 8.40 -24.33
C SER A 93 -12.83 7.78 -23.06
N THR A 94 -11.97 7.43 -22.11
CA THR A 94 -12.33 6.89 -20.81
C THR A 94 -11.86 7.84 -19.72
N THR A 95 -12.78 8.23 -18.84
CA THR A 95 -12.43 9.02 -17.65
C THR A 95 -11.98 8.09 -16.54
N VAL A 96 -10.78 8.33 -16.04
CA VAL A 96 -10.18 7.60 -14.91
C VAL A 96 -10.21 8.50 -13.68
N THR A 97 -10.66 7.96 -12.57
CA THR A 97 -10.75 8.68 -11.29
C THR A 97 -10.00 7.90 -10.21
N LEU A 98 -9.03 8.55 -9.58
CA LEU A 98 -8.35 8.09 -8.38
C LEU A 98 -8.87 8.92 -7.21
N THR A 99 -9.47 8.27 -6.22
CA THR A 99 -10.05 8.97 -5.06
C THR A 99 -9.69 8.27 -3.76
N LYS A 100 -9.10 9.00 -2.84
CA LYS A 100 -8.89 8.55 -1.46
C LYS A 100 -10.17 8.81 -0.65
N SER A 101 -10.80 7.75 -0.16
CA SER A 101 -11.95 7.79 0.72
C SER A 101 -11.62 7.05 2.02
N GLY A 102 -11.59 7.78 3.13
CA GLY A 102 -11.12 7.23 4.40
C GLY A 102 -9.68 6.68 4.28
N SER A 103 -9.51 5.40 4.55
CA SER A 103 -8.23 4.69 4.45
C SER A 103 -8.09 3.87 3.15
N THR A 104 -8.94 4.10 2.16
CA THR A 104 -8.91 3.35 0.89
C THR A 104 -8.67 4.29 -0.28
N LEU A 105 -7.75 3.92 -1.16
CA LEU A 105 -7.58 4.52 -2.47
C LEU A 105 -8.38 3.70 -3.47
N ASN A 106 -9.32 4.35 -4.14
CA ASN A 106 -10.19 3.75 -5.14
C ASN A 106 -9.78 4.18 -6.54
N LEU A 107 -9.92 3.27 -7.49
CA LEU A 107 -9.73 3.51 -8.91
C LEU A 107 -11.08 3.31 -9.61
N GLY A 108 -11.55 4.33 -10.31
CA GLY A 108 -12.81 4.32 -11.03
C GLY A 108 -12.62 4.57 -12.51
N TYR A 109 -13.50 3.97 -13.32
CA TYR A 109 -13.54 4.11 -14.76
C TYR A 109 -14.94 4.52 -15.22
N LEU A 110 -14.99 5.51 -16.08
CA LEU A 110 -16.20 5.90 -16.80
C LEU A 110 -15.88 5.91 -18.31
N ALA A 111 -16.35 4.89 -19.00
CA ALA A 111 -16.27 4.82 -20.46
C ALA A 111 -17.50 5.51 -21.04
N ALA A 112 -17.35 6.73 -21.53
CA ALA A 112 -18.45 7.56 -22.02
C ALA A 112 -19.25 6.92 -23.17
N ALA A 113 -18.62 6.05 -23.95
CA ALA A 113 -19.28 5.33 -25.05
C ALA A 113 -20.13 4.13 -24.61
N VAL A 114 -19.94 3.61 -23.39
CA VAL A 114 -20.52 2.32 -22.96
C VAL A 114 -21.39 2.46 -21.71
N SER A 115 -21.11 3.42 -20.83
CA SER A 115 -21.78 3.54 -19.54
C SER A 115 -21.93 4.99 -19.09
N THR A 116 -23.02 5.27 -18.42
CA THR A 116 -23.26 6.54 -17.70
C THR A 116 -22.84 6.46 -16.23
N SER A 117 -22.40 5.29 -15.77
CA SER A 117 -22.02 5.03 -14.38
C SER A 117 -20.55 4.69 -14.25
N THR A 118 -19.88 5.30 -13.26
CA THR A 118 -18.48 4.99 -12.92
C THR A 118 -18.40 3.64 -12.20
N VAL A 119 -17.61 2.73 -12.73
CA VAL A 119 -17.24 1.48 -12.05
C VAL A 119 -16.03 1.75 -11.18
N THR A 120 -16.19 1.63 -9.87
CA THR A 120 -15.15 1.93 -8.90
C THR A 120 -14.75 0.66 -8.13
N ALA A 121 -13.45 0.42 -7.99
CA ALA A 121 -12.90 -0.68 -7.22
C ALA A 121 -11.80 -0.18 -6.27
N PRO A 122 -11.63 -0.81 -5.09
CA PRO A 122 -10.53 -0.50 -4.21
C PRO A 122 -9.20 -0.93 -4.84
N LEU A 123 -8.26 -0.01 -4.93
CA LEU A 123 -6.90 -0.24 -5.44
C LEU A 123 -5.93 -0.55 -4.31
N LEU A 124 -6.05 0.16 -3.19
CA LEU A 124 -5.18 0.02 -2.04
C LEU A 124 -5.93 0.36 -0.75
N THR A 125 -5.73 -0.44 0.28
CA THR A 125 -6.24 -0.20 1.64
C THR A 125 -5.13 0.31 2.56
N ASN A 126 -5.50 0.74 3.77
CA ASN A 126 -4.58 1.29 4.78
C ASN A 126 -3.79 2.52 4.29
N VAL A 127 -4.41 3.32 3.42
CA VAL A 127 -3.81 4.54 2.87
C VAL A 127 -3.88 5.67 3.89
N SER A 128 -2.71 6.15 4.32
CA SER A 128 -2.59 7.34 5.17
C SER A 128 -2.72 8.62 4.34
N SER A 129 -1.93 8.74 3.26
CA SER A 129 -1.99 9.89 2.37
C SER A 129 -1.81 9.50 0.91
N PHE A 130 -2.45 10.27 0.04
CA PHE A 130 -2.28 10.25 -1.40
C PHE A 130 -2.09 11.69 -1.86
N ALA A 131 -1.01 11.97 -2.57
CA ALA A 131 -0.72 13.30 -3.07
C ALA A 131 -0.23 13.23 -4.52
N VAL A 132 -0.70 14.17 -5.33
CA VAL A 132 -0.25 14.36 -6.70
C VAL A 132 0.20 15.80 -6.86
N THR A 133 1.41 15.99 -7.36
CA THR A 133 1.99 17.29 -7.65
C THR A 133 2.38 17.36 -9.13
N CYS A 134 2.05 18.45 -9.78
CA CYS A 134 2.28 18.65 -11.21
C CYS A 134 3.44 19.62 -11.43
N TYR A 135 4.24 19.37 -12.46
CA TYR A 135 5.44 20.14 -12.78
C TYR A 135 5.50 20.44 -14.27
N ASP A 136 6.11 21.59 -14.59
CA ASP A 136 6.46 21.94 -15.96
C ASP A 136 7.78 21.28 -16.43
N LYS A 137 8.25 21.66 -17.61
CA LYS A 137 9.53 21.18 -18.19
C LYS A 137 10.76 21.61 -17.40
N THR A 138 10.66 22.61 -16.52
CA THR A 138 11.74 23.13 -15.68
C THR A 138 11.66 22.64 -14.24
N PHE A 139 10.77 21.66 -13.97
CA PHE A 139 10.46 21.13 -12.64
C PHE A 139 9.94 22.20 -11.66
N THR A 140 9.28 23.24 -12.20
CA THR A 140 8.54 24.21 -11.39
C THR A 140 7.15 23.63 -11.11
N GLU A 141 6.74 23.68 -9.84
CA GLU A 141 5.42 23.20 -9.43
C GLU A 141 4.31 24.06 -10.04
N LEU A 142 3.31 23.38 -10.59
CA LEU A 142 2.19 24.00 -11.27
C LEU A 142 0.86 23.46 -10.72
N THR A 143 -0.20 24.24 -10.95
CA THR A 143 -1.56 23.72 -10.83
C THR A 143 -1.79 22.67 -11.91
N CYS A 144 -2.25 21.48 -11.53
CA CYS A 144 -2.35 20.33 -12.44
C CYS A 144 -3.38 20.52 -13.60
N THR A 145 -4.21 21.54 -13.56
CA THR A 145 -5.15 21.88 -14.64
C THR A 145 -4.50 22.61 -15.82
N GLN A 146 -3.22 22.95 -15.73
CA GLN A 146 -2.52 23.69 -16.81
C GLN A 146 -2.06 22.73 -17.93
N SER A 147 -2.17 23.20 -19.17
CA SER A 147 -1.69 22.46 -20.36
C SER A 147 -0.16 22.37 -20.45
N THR A 148 0.55 23.15 -19.63
CA THR A 148 2.01 23.19 -19.56
C THR A 148 2.61 22.08 -18.67
N VAL A 149 1.78 21.29 -18.00
CA VAL A 149 2.23 20.13 -17.18
C VAL A 149 3.00 19.15 -18.06
N ARG A 150 4.16 18.72 -17.57
CA ARG A 150 5.03 17.73 -18.23
C ARG A 150 5.35 16.53 -17.35
N PHE A 151 5.36 16.73 -16.05
CA PHE A 151 5.66 15.68 -15.10
C PHE A 151 4.62 15.69 -13.97
N LEU A 152 4.27 14.48 -13.53
CA LEU A 152 3.45 14.24 -12.35
C LEU A 152 4.31 13.52 -11.31
N SER A 153 4.32 14.03 -10.10
CA SER A 153 4.88 13.33 -8.94
C SER A 153 3.74 12.79 -8.11
N ILE A 154 3.73 11.48 -7.89
CA ILE A 154 2.73 10.79 -7.09
C ILE A 154 3.40 10.31 -5.82
N THR A 155 2.84 10.67 -4.69
CA THR A 155 3.27 10.18 -3.38
C THR A 155 2.14 9.43 -2.73
N LEU A 156 2.41 8.20 -2.33
CA LEU A 156 1.45 7.32 -1.68
C LEU A 156 2.05 6.81 -0.37
N VAL A 157 1.31 6.94 0.72
CA VAL A 157 1.73 6.51 2.04
C VAL A 157 0.67 5.56 2.60
N THR A 158 1.12 4.39 3.06
CA THR A 158 0.29 3.42 3.76
C THR A 158 0.78 3.24 5.19
N TYR A 159 -0.09 2.81 6.08
CA TYR A 159 0.27 2.42 7.43
C TYR A 159 0.23 0.89 7.59
N ASP A 160 0.99 0.40 8.54
CA ASP A 160 0.98 -1.01 8.92
C ASP A 160 -0.37 -1.35 9.56
N PRO A 161 -1.07 -2.41 9.14
CA PRO A 161 -2.38 -2.76 9.68
C PRO A 161 -2.35 -3.08 11.18
N ASP A 162 -1.25 -3.62 11.70
CA ASP A 162 -1.12 -3.99 13.11
C ASP A 162 -0.50 -2.85 13.95
N VAL A 163 0.31 -1.98 13.33
CA VAL A 163 1.00 -0.87 14.00
C VAL A 163 0.79 0.41 13.21
N THR A 164 -0.33 1.09 13.43
CA THR A 164 -0.75 2.27 12.66
C THR A 164 0.22 3.45 12.70
N SER A 165 1.11 3.49 13.68
CA SER A 165 2.20 4.49 13.77
C SER A 165 3.34 4.23 12.78
N LYS A 166 3.45 3.00 12.23
CA LYS A 166 4.45 2.63 11.25
C LYS A 166 3.91 2.82 9.85
N THR A 167 4.58 3.64 9.06
CA THR A 167 4.15 3.99 7.70
C THR A 167 5.19 3.59 6.67
N TYR A 168 4.71 3.29 5.46
CA TYR A 168 5.52 3.01 4.27
C TYR A 168 5.15 4.02 3.21
N SER A 169 6.13 4.68 2.61
CA SER A 169 5.91 5.67 1.57
C SER A 169 6.59 5.28 0.27
N MET A 170 5.95 5.58 -0.84
CA MET A 170 6.51 5.45 -2.18
C MET A 170 6.21 6.70 -2.99
N LYS A 171 7.19 7.15 -3.77
CA LYS A 171 7.08 8.26 -4.69
C LYS A 171 7.45 7.80 -6.09
N SER A 172 6.65 8.17 -7.07
CA SER A 172 6.90 7.88 -8.48
C SER A 172 6.73 9.14 -9.32
N TRP A 173 7.43 9.17 -10.44
CA TRP A 173 7.36 10.24 -11.43
C TRP A 173 6.83 9.68 -12.75
N VAL A 174 5.88 10.39 -13.32
CA VAL A 174 5.30 10.04 -14.62
C VAL A 174 5.46 11.23 -15.55
N ALA A 175 6.07 11.00 -16.71
CA ALA A 175 6.12 12.01 -17.78
C ALA A 175 4.81 11.96 -18.55
N VAL A 176 4.19 13.12 -18.74
CA VAL A 176 2.96 13.26 -19.53
C VAL A 176 3.35 13.41 -21.00
N ARG A 177 2.79 12.55 -21.85
CA ARG A 177 2.95 12.68 -23.30
C ARG A 177 2.00 13.75 -23.82
N ASN A 178 2.55 14.65 -24.61
CA ASN A 178 1.79 15.62 -25.44
C ASN A 178 1.75 15.13 -26.86
#